data_c9c79d8165b7e58913f00478fd57e88f
#
_entry.id   c9c79d8165b7e58913f00478fd57e88f
#
_cell.length_a   1.000
_cell.length_b   1.000
_cell.length_c   1.000
_cell.angle_alpha   90.00
_cell.angle_beta   90.00
_cell.angle_gamma   90.00
#
_symmetry.space_group_name_H-M   'P 1'
#
loop_
_entity.id
_entity.type
_entity.pdbx_description
1 polymer ?
#
loop_
_entity_poly.entity_id
_entity_poly.type
_entity_poly.pdbx_seq_one_letter_code
_entity_poly.pdbx_strand_id
1 'polypeptide(L)'
;RPTAEVLCTTYGAVTVGSTLIYGKNRQPKKVVPTDSKQAARIRRAWETIQAAWPEGHEVLALLTSRIIPLNAKGVVSFSYRHRPGLSFINCFDRDNLDLIDDLIHENSHHHLNLLLRKHVMYHGDHNQQIFYSPWRRSLRPLRGILHATFTFTMGALLFERLSSWAETKPGMKQWKAAGLTQRDLMRARFRCLEEIESVRYSIQDLEYAGGHLKWLTGSGARLVRQLEEQIGNAEARILRHRDAVMRSTFGPALRRHIKELQQARQVFGPVQLSRV
;
A
#
# COMPACT_ATOMS: atom_id res chain seq x y z
N ARG A 1 -30.66 -14.58 -6.86
CA ARG A 1 -29.21 -14.54 -6.58
C ARG A 1 -28.86 -13.09 -6.29
N PRO A 2 -28.15 -12.75 -5.19
CA PRO A 2 -27.71 -11.39 -4.99
C PRO A 2 -26.81 -11.01 -6.17
N THR A 3 -27.18 -9.97 -6.87
CA THR A 3 -26.40 -9.43 -7.98
C THR A 3 -25.12 -8.84 -7.40
N ALA A 4 -24.00 -9.48 -7.66
CA ALA A 4 -22.71 -8.87 -7.43
C ALA A 4 -22.62 -7.60 -8.28
N GLU A 5 -22.10 -6.52 -7.71
CA GLU A 5 -21.82 -5.34 -8.49
C GLU A 5 -20.66 -5.60 -9.45
N VAL A 6 -20.75 -5.09 -10.65
CA VAL A 6 -19.74 -5.27 -11.70
C VAL A 6 -19.12 -3.92 -12.02
N LEU A 7 -17.80 -3.83 -11.89
CA LEU A 7 -16.99 -2.70 -12.31
C LEU A 7 -16.40 -3.03 -13.69
N CYS A 8 -16.92 -2.40 -14.74
CA CYS A 8 -16.40 -2.59 -16.09
C CYS A 8 -15.04 -1.88 -16.25
N THR A 9 -14.09 -2.57 -16.86
CA THR A 9 -12.76 -2.06 -17.14
C THR A 9 -12.35 -2.36 -18.57
N THR A 10 -11.29 -1.75 -19.05
CA THR A 10 -10.68 -2.05 -20.37
C THR A 10 -10.25 -3.52 -20.50
N TYR A 11 -9.94 -4.17 -19.37
CA TYR A 11 -9.45 -5.56 -19.34
C TYR A 11 -10.53 -6.58 -18.98
N GLY A 12 -11.79 -6.17 -18.92
CA GLY A 12 -12.93 -7.03 -18.56
C GLY A 12 -13.72 -6.47 -17.39
N ALA A 13 -14.24 -7.34 -16.54
CA ALA A 13 -15.10 -6.98 -15.44
C ALA A 13 -14.50 -7.41 -14.11
N VAL A 14 -14.50 -6.50 -13.12
CA VAL A 14 -14.18 -6.80 -11.73
C VAL A 14 -15.49 -6.96 -10.96
N THR A 15 -15.68 -8.10 -10.33
CA THR A 15 -16.88 -8.36 -9.54
C THR A 15 -16.68 -7.97 -8.08
N VAL A 16 -17.62 -7.21 -7.53
CA VAL A 16 -17.71 -6.91 -6.09
C VAL A 16 -18.89 -7.69 -5.54
N GLY A 17 -18.63 -8.66 -4.69
CA GLY A 17 -19.77 -9.44 -4.20
C GLY A 17 -19.47 -10.49 -3.16
N SER A 18 -20.55 -10.87 -2.48
CA SER A 18 -20.58 -11.78 -1.34
C SER A 18 -19.69 -11.32 -0.19
N THR A 19 -20.28 -10.59 0.76
CA THR A 19 -19.58 -10.11 1.97
C THR A 19 -19.28 -11.25 2.92
N LEU A 20 -18.04 -11.35 3.36
CA LEU A 20 -17.61 -12.30 4.37
C LEU A 20 -17.68 -11.64 5.75
N ILE A 21 -18.53 -12.21 6.61
CA ILE A 21 -18.73 -11.76 8.00
C ILE A 21 -17.79 -12.56 8.91
N TYR A 22 -17.08 -11.84 9.80
CA TYR A 22 -16.24 -12.43 10.83
C TYR A 22 -16.92 -12.41 12.20
N GLY A 23 -16.66 -13.45 13.00
CA GLY A 23 -17.07 -13.52 14.39
C GLY A 23 -16.15 -12.73 15.32
N LYS A 24 -16.48 -12.67 16.61
CA LYS A 24 -15.67 -11.98 17.65
C LYS A 24 -14.25 -12.56 17.79
N ASN A 25 -14.06 -13.82 17.46
CA ASN A 25 -12.76 -14.52 17.49
C ASN A 25 -11.91 -14.31 16.23
N ARG A 26 -12.27 -13.38 15.35
CA ARG A 26 -11.62 -13.11 14.06
C ARG A 26 -11.59 -14.33 13.12
N GLN A 27 -12.56 -15.22 13.24
CA GLN A 27 -12.74 -16.35 12.31
C GLN A 27 -13.90 -16.08 11.35
N PRO A 28 -13.80 -16.55 10.10
CA PRO A 28 -14.93 -16.48 9.17
C PRO A 28 -16.17 -17.15 9.76
N LYS A 29 -17.30 -16.47 9.73
CA LYS A 29 -18.55 -16.96 10.32
C LYS A 29 -19.59 -17.34 9.26
N LYS A 30 -19.83 -16.44 8.31
CA LYS A 30 -20.80 -16.66 7.24
C LYS A 30 -20.54 -15.74 6.05
N VAL A 31 -21.08 -16.14 4.91
CA VAL A 31 -21.13 -15.33 3.69
C VAL A 31 -22.54 -14.84 3.51
N VAL A 32 -22.70 -13.57 3.21
CA VAL A 32 -24.00 -12.92 2.98
C VAL A 32 -23.97 -12.14 1.66
N PRO A 33 -25.12 -11.81 1.07
CA PRO A 33 -25.19 -10.86 -0.03
C PRO A 33 -24.48 -9.56 0.33
N THR A 34 -23.73 -8.98 -0.60
CA THR A 34 -23.10 -7.68 -0.37
C THR A 34 -24.15 -6.59 -0.28
N ASP A 35 -24.07 -5.79 0.76
CA ASP A 35 -24.88 -4.60 0.93
C ASP A 35 -24.54 -3.58 -0.16
N SER A 36 -25.58 -3.00 -0.76
CA SER A 36 -25.47 -1.96 -1.79
C SER A 36 -24.64 -0.75 -1.33
N LYS A 37 -24.70 -0.40 -0.05
CA LYS A 37 -23.90 0.68 0.54
C LYS A 37 -22.41 0.36 0.55
N GLN A 38 -22.04 -0.87 0.90
CA GLN A 38 -20.62 -1.32 0.86
C GLN A 38 -20.11 -1.37 -0.58
N ALA A 39 -20.91 -1.93 -1.49
CA ALA A 39 -20.56 -1.99 -2.91
C ALA A 39 -20.36 -0.59 -3.50
N ALA A 40 -21.24 0.35 -3.19
CA ALA A 40 -21.14 1.74 -3.62
C ALA A 40 -19.91 2.46 -3.04
N ARG A 41 -19.47 2.10 -1.82
CA ARG A 41 -18.22 2.66 -1.24
C ARG A 41 -16.98 2.14 -1.98
N ILE A 42 -16.93 0.85 -2.28
CA ILE A 42 -15.83 0.25 -3.05
C ILE A 42 -15.79 0.85 -4.46
N ARG A 43 -16.95 1.00 -5.12
CA ARG A 43 -17.04 1.65 -6.43
C ARG A 43 -16.47 3.07 -6.39
N ARG A 44 -16.87 3.89 -5.43
CA ARG A 44 -16.36 5.25 -5.28
C ARG A 44 -14.84 5.28 -5.07
N ALA A 45 -14.31 4.38 -4.25
CA ALA A 45 -12.86 4.26 -4.08
C ALA A 45 -12.16 3.91 -5.40
N TRP A 46 -12.71 2.96 -6.17
CA TRP A 46 -12.25 2.57 -7.49
C TRP A 46 -12.24 3.75 -8.48
N GLU A 47 -13.36 4.46 -8.60
CA GLU A 47 -13.51 5.64 -9.47
C GLU A 47 -12.59 6.78 -9.05
N THR A 48 -12.34 6.94 -7.75
CA THR A 48 -11.39 7.93 -7.22
C THR A 48 -9.96 7.61 -7.63
N ILE A 49 -9.56 6.35 -7.56
CA ILE A 49 -8.24 5.89 -8.04
C ILE A 49 -8.12 6.16 -9.54
N GLN A 50 -9.15 5.83 -10.32
CA GLN A 50 -9.18 6.07 -11.77
C GLN A 50 -8.98 7.54 -12.11
N ALA A 51 -9.65 8.43 -11.39
CA ALA A 51 -9.57 9.87 -11.63
C ALA A 51 -8.24 10.49 -11.18
N ALA A 52 -7.70 10.05 -10.04
CA ALA A 52 -6.50 10.62 -9.44
C ALA A 52 -5.21 10.00 -9.97
N TRP A 53 -5.24 8.72 -10.33
CA TRP A 53 -4.08 7.97 -10.78
C TRP A 53 -4.45 6.93 -11.86
N PRO A 54 -4.68 7.38 -13.12
CA PRO A 54 -5.10 6.50 -14.22
C PRO A 54 -4.17 5.29 -14.42
N GLU A 55 -2.86 5.49 -14.40
CA GLU A 55 -1.88 4.40 -14.61
C GLU A 55 -1.92 3.35 -13.49
N GLY A 56 -2.07 3.79 -12.24
CA GLY A 56 -2.27 2.89 -11.09
C GLY A 56 -3.60 2.14 -11.18
N HIS A 57 -4.64 2.81 -11.66
CA HIS A 57 -5.94 2.20 -11.90
C HIS A 57 -5.89 1.14 -13.02
N GLU A 58 -5.12 1.34 -14.08
CA GLU A 58 -4.94 0.33 -15.13
C GLU A 58 -4.33 -0.95 -14.56
N VAL A 59 -3.30 -0.84 -13.71
CA VAL A 59 -2.69 -1.99 -13.02
C VAL A 59 -3.69 -2.65 -12.05
N LEU A 60 -4.46 -1.84 -11.32
CA LEU A 60 -5.53 -2.34 -10.45
C LEU A 60 -6.56 -3.14 -11.25
N ALA A 61 -7.03 -2.60 -12.37
CA ALA A 61 -8.02 -3.23 -13.23
C ALA A 61 -7.50 -4.51 -13.91
N LEU A 62 -6.23 -4.51 -14.31
CA LEU A 62 -5.59 -5.66 -14.96
C LEU A 62 -5.40 -6.83 -13.99
N LEU A 63 -5.01 -6.54 -12.74
CA LEU A 63 -4.58 -7.56 -11.79
C LEU A 63 -5.65 -7.95 -10.75
N THR A 64 -6.80 -7.28 -10.73
CA THR A 64 -7.92 -7.59 -9.85
C THR A 64 -9.11 -8.10 -10.65
N SER A 65 -9.59 -9.31 -10.35
CA SER A 65 -10.78 -9.87 -10.98
C SER A 65 -11.99 -9.89 -10.03
N ARG A 66 -11.72 -9.96 -8.73
CA ARG A 66 -12.77 -10.03 -7.73
C ARG A 66 -12.40 -9.35 -6.43
N ILE A 67 -13.33 -8.58 -5.89
CA ILE A 67 -13.24 -7.96 -4.56
C ILE A 67 -14.30 -8.60 -3.67
N ILE A 68 -13.89 -9.12 -2.52
CA ILE A 68 -14.77 -9.65 -1.48
C ILE A 68 -14.77 -8.66 -0.32
N PRO A 69 -15.88 -7.94 -0.10
CA PRO A 69 -16.02 -7.10 1.08
C PRO A 69 -15.96 -7.94 2.36
N LEU A 70 -15.24 -7.45 3.36
CA LEU A 70 -15.25 -8.01 4.70
C LEU A 70 -16.06 -7.12 5.63
N ASN A 71 -16.72 -7.74 6.60
CA ASN A 71 -17.24 -7.06 7.77
C ASN A 71 -16.62 -7.71 9.01
N ALA A 72 -15.47 -7.17 9.43
CA ALA A 72 -14.62 -7.81 10.42
C ALA A 72 -13.89 -6.77 11.30
N LYS A 73 -14.25 -6.69 12.60
CA LYS A 73 -13.57 -5.82 13.54
C LYS A 73 -12.13 -6.28 13.79
N GLY A 74 -11.17 -5.37 13.62
CA GLY A 74 -9.75 -5.64 13.89
C GLY A 74 -9.09 -6.65 12.93
N VAL A 75 -9.68 -6.86 11.76
CA VAL A 75 -9.09 -7.62 10.65
C VAL A 75 -8.67 -6.60 9.58
N VAL A 76 -7.45 -6.69 9.11
CA VAL A 76 -6.99 -5.88 7.97
C VAL A 76 -7.46 -6.48 6.65
N SER A 77 -7.49 -5.68 5.60
CA SER A 77 -7.65 -6.19 4.24
C SER A 77 -6.51 -7.13 3.90
N PHE A 78 -6.73 -8.10 3.02
CA PHE A 78 -5.72 -9.08 2.64
C PHE A 78 -5.96 -9.69 1.26
N SER A 79 -4.90 -10.25 0.70
CA SER A 79 -4.91 -11.06 -0.52
C SER A 79 -4.06 -12.31 -0.34
N TYR A 80 -4.26 -13.31 -1.19
CA TYR A 80 -3.51 -14.56 -1.13
C TYR A 80 -2.61 -14.73 -2.36
N ARG A 81 -1.35 -15.06 -2.15
CA ARG A 81 -0.38 -15.36 -3.23
C ARG A 81 -0.87 -16.45 -4.20
N HIS A 82 -1.58 -17.46 -3.69
CA HIS A 82 -2.08 -18.59 -4.47
C HIS A 82 -3.47 -18.35 -5.08
N ARG A 83 -4.06 -17.18 -4.83
CA ARG A 83 -5.33 -16.73 -5.43
C ARG A 83 -5.18 -15.36 -6.09
N PRO A 84 -4.45 -15.29 -7.21
CA PRO A 84 -4.21 -14.02 -7.90
C PRO A 84 -5.53 -13.40 -8.35
N GLY A 85 -5.61 -12.09 -8.25
CA GLY A 85 -6.78 -11.31 -8.64
C GLY A 85 -7.93 -11.29 -7.62
N LEU A 86 -7.81 -11.99 -6.49
CA LEU A 86 -8.82 -12.00 -5.43
C LEU A 86 -8.34 -11.15 -4.24
N SER A 87 -9.03 -10.04 -4.00
CA SER A 87 -8.77 -9.12 -2.87
C SER A 87 -9.91 -9.14 -1.86
N PHE A 88 -9.58 -9.22 -0.58
CA PHE A 88 -10.50 -9.14 0.55
C PHE A 88 -10.36 -7.76 1.18
N ILE A 89 -11.39 -6.91 1.05
CA ILE A 89 -11.35 -5.51 1.47
C ILE A 89 -12.27 -5.31 2.68
N ASN A 90 -11.68 -4.93 3.82
CA ASN A 90 -12.45 -4.71 5.03
C ASN A 90 -13.18 -3.36 4.97
N CYS A 91 -14.52 -3.40 5.11
CA CYS A 91 -15.38 -2.23 5.09
C CYS A 91 -15.87 -1.80 6.48
N PHE A 92 -15.54 -2.56 7.54
CA PHE A 92 -16.11 -2.35 8.87
C PHE A 92 -15.54 -1.09 9.56
N ASP A 93 -14.21 -1.05 9.72
CA ASP A 93 -13.51 0.01 10.45
C ASP A 93 -12.73 0.95 9.49
N ARG A 94 -13.19 1.08 8.24
CA ARG A 94 -12.52 1.85 7.19
C ARG A 94 -13.35 3.03 6.74
N ASP A 95 -12.72 4.20 6.62
CA ASP A 95 -13.32 5.32 5.91
C ASP A 95 -13.04 5.25 4.38
N ASN A 96 -13.41 6.29 3.64
CA ASN A 96 -13.26 6.27 2.19
C ASN A 96 -11.80 6.34 1.74
N LEU A 97 -10.94 7.06 2.46
CA LEU A 97 -9.50 7.12 2.15
C LEU A 97 -8.82 5.78 2.45
N ASP A 98 -9.21 5.10 3.54
CA ASP A 98 -8.70 3.77 3.88
C ASP A 98 -9.07 2.74 2.80
N LEU A 99 -10.29 2.80 2.23
CA LEU A 99 -10.69 1.89 1.15
C LEU A 99 -9.89 2.10 -0.14
N ILE A 100 -9.56 3.36 -0.45
CA ILE A 100 -8.70 3.72 -1.58
C ILE A 100 -7.30 3.12 -1.39
N ASP A 101 -6.74 3.27 -0.18
CA ASP A 101 -5.43 2.71 0.18
C ASP A 101 -5.45 1.18 0.12
N ASP A 102 -6.42 0.53 0.77
CA ASP A 102 -6.54 -0.92 0.82
C ASP A 102 -6.65 -1.56 -0.60
N LEU A 103 -7.36 -0.94 -1.54
CA LEU A 103 -7.46 -1.41 -2.93
C LEU A 103 -6.10 -1.44 -3.63
N ILE A 104 -5.32 -0.38 -3.53
CA ILE A 104 -3.98 -0.31 -4.13
C ILE A 104 -3.00 -1.22 -3.37
N HIS A 105 -3.09 -1.28 -2.05
CA HIS A 105 -2.24 -2.13 -1.23
C HIS A 105 -2.39 -3.61 -1.61
N GLU A 106 -3.62 -4.12 -1.67
CA GLU A 106 -3.87 -5.52 -2.02
C GLU A 106 -3.55 -5.84 -3.48
N ASN A 107 -3.80 -4.88 -4.40
CA ASN A 107 -3.39 -5.01 -5.79
C ASN A 107 -1.87 -5.07 -5.94
N SER A 108 -1.12 -4.29 -5.16
CA SER A 108 0.34 -4.30 -5.19
C SER A 108 0.93 -5.65 -4.75
N HIS A 109 0.26 -6.39 -3.87
CA HIS A 109 0.62 -7.77 -3.57
C HIS A 109 0.43 -8.69 -4.80
N HIS A 110 -0.65 -8.54 -5.56
CA HIS A 110 -0.83 -9.28 -6.81
C HIS A 110 0.26 -8.96 -7.83
N HIS A 111 0.58 -7.68 -7.98
CA HIS A 111 1.63 -7.20 -8.88
C HIS A 111 3.00 -7.80 -8.53
N LEU A 112 3.45 -7.63 -7.28
CA LEU A 112 4.74 -8.18 -6.86
C LEU A 112 4.78 -9.71 -6.95
N ASN A 113 3.70 -10.40 -6.58
CA ASN A 113 3.62 -11.86 -6.71
C ASN A 113 3.75 -12.33 -8.17
N LEU A 114 3.23 -11.56 -9.14
CA LEU A 114 3.41 -11.83 -10.56
C LEU A 114 4.88 -11.67 -10.97
N LEU A 115 5.53 -10.58 -10.55
CA LEU A 115 6.96 -10.36 -10.80
C LEU A 115 7.84 -11.48 -10.21
N LEU A 116 7.54 -11.91 -8.98
CA LEU A 116 8.25 -13.00 -8.30
C LEU A 116 8.05 -14.37 -8.95
N ARG A 117 6.97 -14.57 -9.70
CA ARG A 117 6.77 -15.79 -10.50
C ARG A 117 7.59 -15.79 -11.79
N LYS A 118 7.81 -14.61 -12.36
CA LYS A 118 8.57 -14.43 -13.61
C LYS A 118 10.06 -14.33 -13.40
N HIS A 119 10.49 -13.77 -12.27
CA HIS A 119 11.88 -13.42 -12.01
C HIS A 119 12.31 -13.87 -10.61
N VAL A 120 13.45 -14.50 -10.53
CA VAL A 120 14.12 -14.73 -9.24
C VAL A 120 14.70 -13.38 -8.79
N MET A 121 14.23 -12.83 -7.66
CA MET A 121 14.63 -11.52 -7.17
C MET A 121 15.74 -11.60 -6.11
N TYR A 122 15.83 -12.70 -5.41
CA TYR A 122 16.78 -12.91 -4.32
C TYR A 122 17.25 -14.37 -4.25
N HIS A 123 18.40 -14.58 -3.65
CA HIS A 123 19.04 -15.88 -3.40
C HIS A 123 19.78 -15.83 -2.06
N GLY A 124 20.58 -16.84 -1.78
CA GLY A 124 21.34 -16.92 -0.52
C GLY A 124 20.42 -17.09 0.70
N ASP A 125 20.88 -16.62 1.85
CA ASP A 125 20.20 -16.79 3.12
C ASP A 125 19.12 -15.72 3.40
N HIS A 126 18.34 -15.45 2.39
CA HIS A 126 17.30 -14.40 2.38
C HIS A 126 16.14 -14.62 3.38
N ASN A 127 16.11 -15.75 4.08
CA ASN A 127 15.12 -16.07 5.11
C ASN A 127 15.54 -15.63 6.52
N GLN A 128 16.79 -15.23 6.75
CA GLN A 128 17.24 -14.69 8.02
C GLN A 128 16.48 -13.41 8.37
N GLN A 129 16.01 -13.33 9.63
CA GLN A 129 15.27 -12.16 10.13
C GLN A 129 16.26 -11.13 10.69
N ILE A 130 16.97 -10.43 9.82
CA ILE A 130 18.03 -9.50 10.19
C ILE A 130 17.74 -8.04 9.80
N PHE A 131 16.70 -7.78 9.02
CA PHE A 131 16.36 -6.43 8.57
C PHE A 131 15.18 -5.86 9.37
N TYR A 132 15.30 -4.64 9.88
CA TYR A 132 14.21 -3.98 10.59
C TYR A 132 13.12 -3.53 9.63
N SER A 133 11.88 -3.88 9.95
CA SER A 133 10.70 -3.43 9.21
C SER A 133 10.05 -2.23 9.90
N PRO A 134 10.03 -1.03 9.28
CA PRO A 134 9.36 0.15 9.81
C PRO A 134 7.87 -0.09 10.17
N TRP A 135 7.19 -0.86 9.34
CA TRP A 135 5.74 -1.12 9.48
C TRP A 135 5.40 -2.18 10.53
N ARG A 136 6.31 -3.12 10.78
CA ARG A 136 6.11 -4.20 11.76
C ARG A 136 6.86 -3.98 13.08
N ARG A 137 7.79 -3.01 13.09
CA ARG A 137 8.66 -2.71 14.25
C ARG A 137 9.37 -3.96 14.79
N SER A 138 9.80 -4.81 13.88
CA SER A 138 10.46 -6.08 14.17
C SER A 138 11.40 -6.48 13.05
N LEU A 139 12.35 -7.38 13.35
CA LEU A 139 13.22 -7.94 12.33
C LEU A 139 12.45 -8.86 11.39
N ARG A 140 12.77 -8.77 10.10
CA ARG A 140 12.11 -9.52 9.03
C ARG A 140 13.15 -10.07 8.05
N PRO A 141 12.82 -11.15 7.32
CA PRO A 141 13.66 -11.64 6.23
C PRO A 141 13.62 -10.69 5.03
N LEU A 142 14.66 -10.76 4.19
CA LEU A 142 14.80 -9.93 2.98
C LEU A 142 13.53 -9.90 2.12
N ARG A 143 12.91 -11.08 1.90
CA ARG A 143 11.65 -11.16 1.14
C ARG A 143 10.52 -10.33 1.76
N GLY A 144 10.47 -10.27 3.09
CA GLY A 144 9.45 -9.49 3.81
C GLY A 144 9.68 -8.00 3.67
N ILE A 145 10.94 -7.56 3.67
CA ILE A 145 11.31 -6.16 3.42
C ILE A 145 11.01 -5.78 1.96
N LEU A 146 11.41 -6.60 0.99
CA LEU A 146 11.12 -6.33 -0.43
C LEU A 146 9.61 -6.20 -0.69
N HIS A 147 8.79 -7.10 -0.11
CA HIS A 147 7.34 -7.02 -0.20
C HIS A 147 6.80 -5.71 0.39
N ALA A 148 7.22 -5.36 1.60
CA ALA A 148 6.77 -4.13 2.24
C ALA A 148 7.23 -2.90 1.46
N THR A 149 8.51 -2.84 1.05
CA THR A 149 9.04 -1.73 0.26
C THR A 149 8.23 -1.53 -1.03
N PHE A 150 7.91 -2.60 -1.75
CA PHE A 150 7.09 -2.52 -2.96
C PHE A 150 5.68 -2.00 -2.67
N THR A 151 4.96 -2.63 -1.73
CA THR A 151 3.55 -2.28 -1.47
C THR A 151 3.40 -0.86 -0.93
N PHE A 152 4.29 -0.43 -0.05
CA PHE A 152 4.24 0.92 0.52
C PHE A 152 4.81 1.99 -0.42
N THR A 153 5.66 1.62 -1.38
CA THR A 153 5.96 2.52 -2.51
C THR A 153 4.68 2.82 -3.30
N MET A 154 3.88 1.79 -3.63
CA MET A 154 2.60 2.02 -4.32
C MET A 154 1.64 2.89 -3.49
N GLY A 155 1.61 2.71 -2.17
CA GLY A 155 0.86 3.57 -1.25
C GLY A 155 1.34 5.03 -1.28
N ALA A 156 2.64 5.27 -1.22
CA ALA A 156 3.22 6.62 -1.32
C ALA A 156 2.86 7.31 -2.65
N LEU A 157 2.96 6.57 -3.77
CA LEU A 157 2.56 7.07 -5.09
C LEU A 157 1.07 7.40 -5.12
N LEU A 158 0.22 6.54 -4.61
CA LEU A 158 -1.22 6.80 -4.51
C LEU A 158 -1.51 8.11 -3.76
N PHE A 159 -0.95 8.27 -2.57
CA PHE A 159 -1.19 9.45 -1.74
C PHE A 159 -0.64 10.73 -2.38
N GLU A 160 0.50 10.65 -3.07
CA GLU A 160 1.04 11.76 -3.86
C GLU A 160 0.08 12.14 -4.99
N ARG A 161 -0.40 11.16 -5.77
CA ARG A 161 -1.35 11.40 -6.87
C ARG A 161 -2.67 11.97 -6.37
N LEU A 162 -3.22 11.44 -5.29
CA LEU A 162 -4.41 11.97 -4.63
C LEU A 162 -4.22 13.43 -4.19
N SER A 163 -3.06 13.77 -3.59
CA SER A 163 -2.75 15.15 -3.19
C SER A 163 -2.67 16.07 -4.40
N SER A 164 -1.94 15.70 -5.45
CA SER A 164 -1.77 16.51 -6.65
C SER A 164 -3.09 16.68 -7.42
N TRP A 165 -3.89 15.63 -7.52
CA TRP A 165 -5.21 15.69 -8.13
C TRP A 165 -6.16 16.66 -7.39
N ALA A 166 -6.19 16.58 -6.05
CA ALA A 166 -7.04 17.44 -5.22
C ALA A 166 -6.64 18.95 -5.29
N GLU A 167 -5.48 19.30 -5.80
CA GLU A 167 -5.08 20.69 -6.02
C GLU A 167 -5.71 21.31 -7.26
N THR A 168 -6.17 20.50 -8.18
CA THR A 168 -6.90 21.00 -9.37
C THR A 168 -8.36 21.31 -9.02
N LYS A 169 -8.95 22.34 -9.66
CA LYS A 169 -10.36 22.67 -9.43
C LYS A 169 -11.31 21.47 -9.71
N PRO A 170 -11.17 20.74 -10.84
CA PRO A 170 -12.00 19.57 -11.08
C PRO A 170 -11.72 18.45 -10.08
N GLY A 171 -10.45 18.19 -9.73
CA GLY A 171 -10.07 17.17 -8.76
C GLY A 171 -10.64 17.44 -7.37
N MET A 172 -10.58 18.68 -6.88
CA MET A 172 -11.17 19.05 -5.60
C MET A 172 -12.71 18.90 -5.59
N LYS A 173 -13.38 19.18 -6.70
CA LYS A 173 -14.82 18.93 -6.83
C LYS A 173 -15.15 17.45 -6.71
N GLN A 174 -14.40 16.60 -7.40
CA GLN A 174 -14.56 15.13 -7.36
C GLN A 174 -14.12 14.54 -6.02
N TRP A 175 -13.08 15.10 -5.38
CA TRP A 175 -12.65 14.75 -4.02
C TRP A 175 -13.80 14.87 -3.02
N LYS A 176 -14.50 16.02 -3.04
CA LYS A 176 -15.66 16.26 -2.19
C LYS A 176 -16.84 15.34 -2.54
N ALA A 177 -17.08 15.09 -3.83
CA ALA A 177 -18.13 14.18 -4.31
C ALA A 177 -17.88 12.72 -3.89
N ALA A 178 -16.60 12.32 -3.76
CA ALA A 178 -16.20 11.03 -3.22
C ALA A 178 -16.38 10.92 -1.68
N GLY A 179 -16.87 11.99 -1.02
CA GLY A 179 -17.04 12.05 0.43
C GLY A 179 -15.73 12.19 1.20
N LEU A 180 -14.70 12.76 0.55
CA LEU A 180 -13.40 13.05 1.15
C LEU A 180 -13.36 14.50 1.64
N THR A 181 -12.74 14.72 2.78
CA THR A 181 -12.68 16.01 3.48
C THR A 181 -11.31 16.68 3.34
N GLN A 182 -11.20 17.92 3.81
CA GLN A 182 -9.90 18.61 3.91
C GLN A 182 -8.95 17.90 4.90
N ARG A 183 -9.50 17.28 5.95
CA ARG A 183 -8.72 16.47 6.88
C ARG A 183 -8.16 15.24 6.19
N ASP A 184 -8.93 14.60 5.29
CA ASP A 184 -8.46 13.44 4.52
C ASP A 184 -7.35 13.83 3.54
N LEU A 185 -7.42 15.01 2.94
CA LEU A 185 -6.32 15.54 2.11
C LEU A 185 -5.04 15.73 2.93
N MET A 186 -5.15 16.31 4.12
CA MET A 186 -4.00 16.46 5.01
C MET A 186 -3.47 15.09 5.48
N ARG A 187 -4.36 14.13 5.74
CA ARG A 187 -3.99 12.75 6.06
C ARG A 187 -3.29 12.05 4.90
N ALA A 188 -3.76 12.23 3.67
CA ALA A 188 -3.11 11.67 2.49
C ALA A 188 -1.67 12.22 2.33
N ARG A 189 -1.47 13.51 2.53
CA ARG A 189 -0.14 14.14 2.52
C ARG A 189 0.76 13.61 3.64
N PHE A 190 0.22 13.45 4.85
CA PHE A 190 0.93 12.85 5.97
C PHE A 190 1.33 11.41 5.65
N ARG A 191 0.39 10.58 5.17
CA ARG A 191 0.67 9.19 4.80
C ARG A 191 1.73 9.09 3.71
N CYS A 192 1.68 9.94 2.71
CA CYS A 192 2.72 10.00 1.68
C CYS A 192 4.11 10.21 2.27
N LEU A 193 4.27 11.22 3.15
CA LEU A 193 5.55 11.52 3.79
C LEU A 193 6.01 10.40 4.73
N GLU A 194 5.10 9.82 5.51
CA GLU A 194 5.38 8.69 6.40
C GLU A 194 5.88 7.45 5.64
N GLU A 195 5.23 7.12 4.52
CA GLU A 195 5.64 5.99 3.68
C GLU A 195 6.97 6.25 2.97
N ILE A 196 7.23 7.47 2.50
CA ILE A 196 8.52 7.84 1.90
C ILE A 196 9.66 7.62 2.89
N GLU A 197 9.54 8.07 4.13
CA GLU A 197 10.56 7.86 5.17
C GLU A 197 10.79 6.35 5.43
N SER A 198 9.71 5.58 5.53
CA SER A 198 9.76 4.12 5.75
C SER A 198 10.38 3.36 4.57
N VAL A 199 10.01 3.74 3.34
CA VAL A 199 10.53 3.11 2.11
C VAL A 199 12.01 3.44 1.94
N ARG A 200 12.42 4.70 2.14
CA ARG A 200 13.84 5.09 2.10
C ARG A 200 14.68 4.32 3.11
N TYR A 201 14.17 4.15 4.33
CA TYR A 201 14.81 3.30 5.33
C TYR A 201 15.03 1.88 4.77
N SER A 202 14.00 1.28 4.21
CA SER A 202 14.05 -0.11 3.74
C SER A 202 14.87 -0.28 2.46
N ILE A 203 14.93 0.73 1.57
CA ILE A 203 15.79 0.72 0.39
C ILE A 203 17.26 0.58 0.80
N GLN A 204 17.73 1.30 1.82
CA GLN A 204 19.11 1.18 2.31
C GLN A 204 19.44 -0.25 2.76
N ASP A 205 18.49 -0.94 3.41
CA ASP A 205 18.65 -2.34 3.80
C ASP A 205 18.69 -3.28 2.59
N LEU A 206 17.86 -3.01 1.57
CA LEU A 206 17.85 -3.78 0.31
C LEU A 206 19.16 -3.54 -0.50
N GLU A 207 19.68 -2.34 -0.52
CA GLU A 207 20.96 -2.01 -1.14
C GLU A 207 22.12 -2.73 -0.43
N TYR A 208 22.11 -2.75 0.91
CA TYR A 208 23.07 -3.52 1.70
C TYR A 208 22.98 -5.02 1.39
N ALA A 209 21.76 -5.56 1.32
CA ALA A 209 21.55 -6.96 0.94
C ALA A 209 22.06 -7.27 -0.47
N GLY A 210 21.94 -6.36 -1.41
CA GLY A 210 22.46 -6.50 -2.77
C GLY A 210 23.97 -6.30 -2.87
N GLY A 211 24.49 -5.24 -2.25
CA GLY A 211 25.90 -4.83 -2.34
C GLY A 211 26.84 -5.68 -1.50
N HIS A 212 26.52 -5.86 -0.21
CA HIS A 212 27.40 -6.55 0.74
C HIS A 212 27.10 -8.05 0.86
N LEU A 213 25.81 -8.39 1.08
CA LEU A 213 25.44 -9.80 1.31
C LEU A 213 25.32 -10.59 -0.01
N LYS A 214 25.22 -9.90 -1.14
CA LYS A 214 25.00 -10.51 -2.46
C LYS A 214 23.72 -11.35 -2.53
N TRP A 215 22.68 -10.95 -1.77
CA TRP A 215 21.41 -11.69 -1.72
C TRP A 215 20.37 -11.24 -2.75
N LEU A 216 20.60 -10.14 -3.46
CA LEU A 216 19.74 -9.73 -4.58
C LEU A 216 20.32 -10.22 -5.90
N THR A 217 19.44 -10.72 -6.77
CA THR A 217 19.77 -10.98 -8.18
C THR A 217 19.83 -9.66 -8.96
N GLY A 218 20.29 -9.71 -10.21
CA GLY A 218 20.22 -8.55 -11.11
C GLY A 218 18.78 -8.03 -11.31
N SER A 219 17.77 -8.91 -11.29
CA SER A 219 16.36 -8.51 -11.36
C SER A 219 15.89 -7.85 -10.06
N GLY A 220 16.30 -8.39 -8.91
CA GLY A 220 16.01 -7.77 -7.61
C GLY A 220 16.63 -6.38 -7.48
N ALA A 221 17.91 -6.24 -7.85
CA ALA A 221 18.61 -4.95 -7.83
C ALA A 221 17.98 -3.92 -8.78
N ARG A 222 17.49 -4.33 -9.96
CA ARG A 222 16.76 -3.44 -10.86
C ARG A 222 15.44 -2.98 -10.24
N LEU A 223 14.69 -3.88 -9.62
CA LEU A 223 13.45 -3.53 -8.94
C LEU A 223 13.70 -2.50 -7.83
N VAL A 224 14.71 -2.71 -6.99
CA VAL A 224 15.06 -1.77 -5.90
C VAL A 224 15.37 -0.38 -6.46
N ARG A 225 16.19 -0.27 -7.52
CA ARG A 225 16.46 1.02 -8.16
C ARG A 225 15.21 1.70 -8.74
N GLN A 226 14.29 0.93 -9.33
CA GLN A 226 13.02 1.48 -9.82
C GLN A 226 12.15 2.02 -8.68
N LEU A 227 12.09 1.32 -7.53
CA LEU A 227 11.37 1.78 -6.36
C LEU A 227 12.00 3.05 -5.78
N GLU A 228 13.33 3.11 -5.73
CA GLU A 228 14.06 4.30 -5.29
C GLU A 228 13.77 5.52 -6.17
N GLU A 229 13.83 5.36 -7.49
CA GLU A 229 13.48 6.40 -8.44
C GLU A 229 12.04 6.89 -8.28
N GLN A 230 11.09 5.96 -8.16
CA GLN A 230 9.68 6.29 -7.95
C GLN A 230 9.45 7.07 -6.66
N ILE A 231 10.07 6.64 -5.56
CA ILE A 231 9.99 7.34 -4.26
C ILE A 231 10.65 8.72 -4.35
N GLY A 232 11.80 8.84 -4.98
CA GLY A 232 12.46 10.14 -5.18
C GLY A 232 11.58 11.12 -5.96
N ASN A 233 10.92 10.65 -7.01
CA ASN A 233 9.98 11.45 -7.80
C ASN A 233 8.73 11.84 -6.99
N ALA A 234 8.17 10.95 -6.18
CA ALA A 234 7.03 11.26 -5.32
C ALA A 234 7.42 12.27 -4.22
N GLU A 235 8.59 12.10 -3.61
CA GLU A 235 9.11 13.04 -2.60
C GLU A 235 9.28 14.43 -3.17
N ALA A 236 9.91 14.58 -4.32
CA ALA A 236 10.10 15.89 -4.97
C ALA A 236 8.78 16.65 -5.15
N ARG A 237 7.69 15.92 -5.46
CA ARG A 237 6.36 16.52 -5.63
C ARG A 237 5.65 16.85 -4.31
N ILE A 238 5.74 15.95 -3.31
CA ILE A 238 5.01 16.11 -2.04
C ILE A 238 5.71 17.04 -1.05
N LEU A 239 7.02 17.27 -1.22
CA LEU A 239 7.87 18.00 -0.26
C LEU A 239 7.35 19.41 0.04
N ARG A 240 6.74 20.09 -0.94
CA ARG A 240 6.10 21.41 -0.77
C ARG A 240 5.01 21.45 0.30
N HIS A 241 4.44 20.27 0.67
CA HIS A 241 3.40 20.16 1.70
C HIS A 241 3.94 19.79 3.07
N ARG A 242 5.24 19.47 3.18
CA ARG A 242 5.86 18.98 4.43
C ARG A 242 5.61 19.94 5.60
N ASP A 243 5.82 21.25 5.40
CA ASP A 243 5.62 22.24 6.46
C ASP A 243 4.17 22.34 6.91
N ALA A 244 3.22 22.24 5.97
CA ALA A 244 1.80 22.24 6.30
C ALA A 244 1.42 21.00 7.12
N VAL A 245 1.94 19.81 6.76
CA VAL A 245 1.76 18.57 7.53
C VAL A 245 2.38 18.70 8.91
N MET A 246 3.60 19.23 9.00
CA MET A 246 4.33 19.39 10.28
C MET A 246 3.62 20.32 11.26
N ARG A 247 2.88 21.33 10.75
CA ARG A 247 2.05 22.24 11.57
C ARG A 247 0.65 21.70 11.86
N SER A 248 0.21 20.64 11.18
CA SER A 248 -1.11 20.04 11.36
C SER A 248 -1.18 19.12 12.59
N THR A 249 -2.38 18.59 12.85
CA THR A 249 -2.60 17.55 13.87
C THR A 249 -1.82 16.26 13.61
N PHE A 250 -1.32 16.05 12.40
CA PHE A 250 -0.48 14.90 12.01
C PHE A 250 1.01 15.12 12.26
N GLY A 251 1.45 16.37 12.46
CA GLY A 251 2.87 16.72 12.64
C GLY A 251 3.56 15.99 13.79
N PRO A 252 2.96 15.87 14.99
CA PRO A 252 3.56 15.09 16.08
C PRO A 252 3.77 13.61 15.72
N ALA A 253 2.85 13.00 14.97
CA ALA A 253 2.98 11.61 14.53
C ALA A 253 4.13 11.45 13.53
N LEU A 254 4.25 12.35 12.55
CA LEU A 254 5.35 12.31 11.57
C LEU A 254 6.72 12.50 12.25
N ARG A 255 6.86 13.48 13.15
CA ARG A 255 8.12 13.67 13.90
C ARG A 255 8.51 12.45 14.71
N ARG A 256 7.53 11.84 15.40
CA ARG A 256 7.77 10.60 16.16
C ARG A 256 8.21 9.47 15.25
N HIS A 257 7.55 9.28 14.10
CA HIS A 257 7.90 8.26 13.12
C HIS A 257 9.34 8.42 12.62
N ILE A 258 9.73 9.63 12.20
CA ILE A 258 11.11 9.93 11.76
C ILE A 258 12.12 9.61 12.87
N LYS A 259 11.83 10.02 14.12
CA LYS A 259 12.69 9.73 15.26
C LYS A 259 12.83 8.22 15.53
N GLU A 260 11.72 7.48 15.47
CA GLU A 260 11.72 6.02 15.62
C GLU A 260 12.59 5.33 14.53
N LEU A 261 12.52 5.79 13.27
CA LEU A 261 13.37 5.29 12.19
C LEU A 261 14.86 5.59 12.42
N GLN A 262 15.18 6.80 12.87
CA GLN A 262 16.56 7.17 13.22
C GLN A 262 17.11 6.31 14.35
N GLN A 263 16.33 6.08 15.41
CA GLN A 263 16.70 5.18 16.50
C GLN A 263 16.86 3.74 16.03
N ALA A 264 15.91 3.25 15.22
CA ALA A 264 16.00 1.91 14.64
C ALA A 264 17.25 1.74 13.77
N ARG A 265 17.64 2.78 13.01
CA ARG A 265 18.87 2.74 12.19
C ARG A 265 20.14 2.66 13.05
N GLN A 266 20.16 3.29 14.20
CA GLN A 266 21.29 3.19 15.15
C GLN A 266 21.41 1.78 15.75
N VAL A 267 20.27 1.12 16.02
CA VAL A 267 20.23 -0.22 16.63
C VAL A 267 20.39 -1.34 15.59
N PHE A 268 19.70 -1.24 14.46
CA PHE A 268 19.58 -2.30 13.45
C PHE A 268 20.20 -1.91 12.10
N GLY A 269 21.07 -0.91 12.09
CA GLY A 269 21.70 -0.45 10.85
C GLY A 269 22.54 -1.53 10.17
N PRO A 270 22.72 -1.46 8.83
CA PRO A 270 23.44 -2.47 8.06
C PRO A 270 24.85 -2.75 8.60
N VAL A 271 25.51 -1.73 9.16
CA VAL A 271 26.86 -1.85 9.74
C VAL A 271 26.92 -2.79 10.95
N GLN A 272 25.81 -2.94 11.69
CA GLN A 272 25.77 -3.83 12.85
C GLN A 272 25.50 -5.28 12.47
N LEU A 273 24.88 -5.53 11.32
CA LEU A 273 24.67 -6.89 10.79
C LEU A 273 25.96 -7.56 10.33
N SER A 274 27.01 -6.78 10.03
CA SER A 274 28.33 -7.32 9.66
C SER A 274 29.17 -7.81 10.85
N ARG A 275 28.64 -7.69 12.10
CA ARG A 275 29.31 -8.10 13.34
C ARG A 275 28.71 -9.36 13.96
N VAL A 276 27.68 -9.91 13.32
CA VAL A 276 27.06 -11.20 13.65
C VAL A 276 27.46 -12.22 12.60
#